data_43672aafafd075ec6d3cd0e41dd0f4e4
#
_entry.id   43672aafafd075ec6d3cd0e41dd0f4e4
#
_cell.length_a   1.000
_cell.length_b   1.000
_cell.length_c   1.000
_cell.angle_alpha   90.00
_cell.angle_beta   90.00
_cell.angle_gamma   90.00
#
_symmetry.space_group_name_H-M   'P 1'
#
loop_
_entity.id
_entity.type
_entity.pdbx_description
1 polymer ?
#
loop_
_entity_poly.entity_id
_entity_poly.type
_entity_poly.pdbx_seq_one_letter_code
_entity_poly.pdbx_strand_id
1 'polypeptide(L)'
;PNPYHPKMISRISLSPAVVDCFVFWTKNPAPMLNQLDKLQDYNYYFQFTLNPYGEKLENRLPSIDKRIDTFKKLADKIGREKMIWRYDPILTNEEYNVSFHQEAFARIAHELKDHTSKCMLGFIDHYPHIRNSIQPFNINPLTKEEIEEMAVSFKKTIDIYPGIQLDTCTAVSYTHLRAHETLSDL
;
A
#
# COMPACT_ATOMS: atom_id res chain seq x y z
N PRO A 1 -4.39 18.06 19.83
CA PRO A 1 -5.34 19.17 19.74
C PRO A 1 -6.03 19.14 18.37
N ASN A 2 -7.35 19.40 18.37
CA ASN A 2 -8.10 19.55 17.13
C ASN A 2 -7.60 20.81 16.40
N PRO A 3 -7.17 20.75 15.12
CA PRO A 3 -6.64 21.91 14.40
C PRO A 3 -7.67 23.04 14.25
N TYR A 4 -8.97 22.73 14.24
CA TYR A 4 -10.07 23.70 14.18
C TYR A 4 -10.50 24.23 15.55
N HIS A 5 -10.18 23.49 16.63
CA HIS A 5 -10.50 23.86 18.00
C HIS A 5 -9.32 23.54 18.93
N PRO A 6 -8.25 24.36 18.93
CA PRO A 6 -7.02 24.06 19.67
C PRO A 6 -7.18 23.90 21.18
N LYS A 7 -8.27 24.46 21.74
CA LYS A 7 -8.61 24.34 23.17
C LYS A 7 -9.38 23.08 23.53
N MET A 8 -9.84 22.31 22.52
CA MET A 8 -10.52 21.03 22.76
C MET A 8 -9.50 19.90 22.79
N ILE A 9 -9.39 19.24 23.90
CA ILE A 9 -8.57 18.05 24.11
C ILE A 9 -9.50 16.87 24.32
N SER A 10 -9.42 15.89 23.41
CA SER A 10 -10.08 14.59 23.61
C SER A 10 -9.08 13.61 24.23
N ARG A 11 -9.47 12.96 25.31
CA ARG A 11 -8.71 11.86 25.91
C ARG A 11 -9.32 10.54 25.45
N ILE A 12 -8.53 9.77 24.71
CA ILE A 12 -8.94 8.45 24.19
C ILE A 12 -8.15 7.40 24.97
N SER A 13 -8.86 6.42 25.54
CA SER A 13 -8.23 5.26 26.15
C SER A 13 -7.68 4.34 25.08
N LEU A 14 -6.45 3.87 25.27
CA LEU A 14 -5.83 2.85 24.44
C LEU A 14 -5.73 1.51 25.19
N SER A 15 -6.54 1.30 26.23
CA SER A 15 -6.58 0.03 26.94
C SER A 15 -7.00 -1.11 26.01
N PRO A 16 -6.42 -2.32 26.13
CA PRO A 16 -6.83 -3.50 25.36
C PRO A 16 -8.32 -3.83 25.46
N ALA A 17 -8.97 -3.44 26.58
CA ALA A 17 -10.39 -3.66 26.79
C ALA A 17 -11.32 -2.78 25.93
N VAL A 18 -10.80 -1.71 25.30
CA VAL A 18 -11.60 -0.74 24.52
C VAL A 18 -11.07 -0.53 23.11
N VAL A 19 -9.96 -1.16 22.75
CA VAL A 19 -9.38 -1.12 21.40
C VAL A 19 -9.60 -2.47 20.73
N ASP A 20 -10.40 -2.50 19.69
CA ASP A 20 -10.66 -3.72 18.93
C ASP A 20 -9.43 -4.13 18.11
N CYS A 21 -8.78 -3.17 17.44
CA CYS A 21 -7.63 -3.42 16.59
C CYS A 21 -6.81 -2.14 16.33
N PHE A 22 -5.48 -2.26 16.27
CA PHE A 22 -4.62 -1.22 15.72
C PHE A 22 -4.28 -1.49 14.25
N VAL A 23 -4.44 -0.48 13.42
CA VAL A 23 -4.01 -0.49 12.02
C VAL A 23 -2.81 0.44 11.89
N PHE A 24 -1.64 -0.15 11.61
CA PHE A 24 -0.42 0.62 11.36
C PHE A 24 -0.26 0.88 9.87
N TRP A 25 -0.48 2.11 9.46
CA TRP A 25 -0.29 2.52 8.08
C TRP A 25 1.04 3.26 7.94
N THR A 26 2.02 2.65 7.29
CA THR A 26 3.40 3.15 7.26
C THR A 26 4.12 2.81 5.96
N LYS A 27 5.13 3.65 5.62
CA LYS A 27 6.10 3.38 4.55
C LYS A 27 7.45 2.84 5.07
N ASN A 28 7.67 2.91 6.38
CA ASN A 28 8.91 2.41 7.01
C ASN A 28 8.67 2.04 8.48
N PRO A 29 8.29 0.79 8.78
CA PRO A 29 8.09 0.31 10.14
C PRO A 29 9.39 -0.13 10.84
N ALA A 30 10.58 0.05 10.23
CA ALA A 30 11.85 -0.41 10.81
C ALA A 30 12.05 0.00 12.28
N PRO A 31 11.70 1.24 12.72
CA PRO A 31 11.83 1.62 14.13
C PRO A 31 10.93 0.83 15.09
N MET A 32 9.84 0.23 14.58
CA MET A 32 8.87 -0.53 15.38
C MET A 32 9.31 -1.98 15.61
N LEU A 33 10.21 -2.54 14.80
CA LEU A 33 10.60 -3.96 14.86
C LEU A 33 11.04 -4.42 16.24
N ASN A 34 11.65 -3.55 17.04
CA ASN A 34 12.12 -3.83 18.39
C ASN A 34 11.11 -3.41 19.48
N GLN A 35 9.89 -3.04 19.11
CA GLN A 35 8.84 -2.58 20.00
C GLN A 35 7.56 -3.42 19.90
N LEU A 36 7.55 -4.44 19.05
CA LEU A 36 6.36 -5.25 18.77
C LEU A 36 5.84 -6.00 19.99
N ASP A 37 6.73 -6.34 20.93
CA ASP A 37 6.37 -7.00 22.20
C ASP A 37 5.39 -6.17 23.03
N LYS A 38 5.37 -4.84 22.84
CA LYS A 38 4.41 -3.95 23.52
C LYS A 38 2.98 -4.08 22.98
N LEU A 39 2.80 -4.78 21.89
CA LEU A 39 1.51 -4.99 21.22
C LEU A 39 0.92 -6.39 21.46
N GLN A 40 1.55 -7.21 22.32
CA GLN A 40 1.15 -8.60 22.54
C GLN A 40 -0.29 -8.78 23.00
N ASP A 41 -0.83 -7.79 23.75
CA ASP A 41 -2.19 -7.81 24.26
C ASP A 41 -3.23 -7.19 23.29
N TYR A 42 -2.81 -6.80 22.09
CA TYR A 42 -3.67 -6.13 21.11
C TYR A 42 -3.79 -6.95 19.83
N ASN A 43 -4.96 -6.86 19.20
CA ASN A 43 -5.10 -7.19 17.80
C ASN A 43 -4.49 -6.05 16.97
N TYR A 44 -3.69 -6.39 15.98
CA TYR A 44 -3.12 -5.38 15.08
C TYR A 44 -2.70 -5.99 13.76
N TYR A 45 -2.61 -5.14 12.74
CA TYR A 45 -2.01 -5.47 11.45
C TYR A 45 -1.34 -4.25 10.83
N PHE A 46 -0.50 -4.49 9.85
CA PHE A 46 0.22 -3.45 9.12
C PHE A 46 -0.32 -3.32 7.71
N GLN A 47 -0.57 -2.08 7.30
CA GLN A 47 -0.68 -1.66 5.91
C GLN A 47 0.65 -1.01 5.53
N PHE A 48 1.54 -1.80 4.96
CA PHE A 48 2.87 -1.31 4.59
C PHE A 48 2.84 -0.84 3.14
N THR A 49 2.94 0.48 2.94
CA THR A 49 3.06 1.07 1.62
C THR A 49 4.46 0.87 1.07
N LEU A 50 4.57 0.08 0.03
CA LEU A 50 5.81 -0.26 -0.65
C LEU A 50 5.67 0.00 -2.14
N ASN A 51 6.12 1.18 -2.57
CA ASN A 51 6.14 1.65 -3.95
C ASN A 51 7.57 1.62 -4.50
N PRO A 52 7.74 1.51 -5.83
CA PRO A 52 9.05 1.41 -6.46
C PRO A 52 9.74 2.74 -6.69
N TYR A 53 9.18 3.85 -6.18
CA TYR A 53 9.68 5.19 -6.46
C TYR A 53 11.07 5.44 -5.88
N GLY A 54 11.86 6.19 -6.66
CA GLY A 54 13.20 6.61 -6.27
C GLY A 54 13.20 7.79 -5.29
N GLU A 55 14.41 8.20 -4.92
CA GLU A 55 14.69 9.21 -3.93
C GLU A 55 14.10 10.59 -4.26
N LYS A 56 13.86 10.88 -5.54
CA LYS A 56 13.20 12.14 -5.97
C LYS A 56 11.78 12.28 -5.43
N LEU A 57 11.00 11.19 -5.43
CA LEU A 57 9.62 11.17 -4.93
C LEU A 57 9.55 10.79 -3.44
N GLU A 58 10.45 9.92 -2.98
CA GLU A 58 10.45 9.37 -1.62
C GLU A 58 11.79 9.61 -0.90
N ASN A 59 12.25 10.88 -0.88
CA ASN A 59 13.57 11.30 -0.42
C ASN A 59 13.90 11.03 1.06
N ARG A 60 12.91 10.66 1.87
CA ARG A 60 13.08 10.36 3.30
C ARG A 60 12.98 8.87 3.61
N LEU A 61 12.85 8.05 2.59
CA LEU A 61 12.69 6.60 2.76
C LEU A 61 14.00 5.87 2.44
N PRO A 62 14.27 4.74 3.09
CA PRO A 62 15.31 3.83 2.66
C PRO A 62 15.05 3.32 1.24
N SER A 63 16.08 2.80 0.57
CA SER A 63 15.95 2.17 -0.75
C SER A 63 14.86 1.10 -0.76
N ILE A 64 14.31 0.81 -1.93
CA ILE A 64 13.27 -0.20 -2.11
C ILE A 64 13.71 -1.57 -1.55
N ASP A 65 14.96 -1.97 -1.77
CA ASP A 65 15.49 -3.25 -1.29
C ASP A 65 15.51 -3.31 0.25
N LYS A 66 15.94 -2.24 0.91
CA LYS A 66 15.91 -2.16 2.37
C LYS A 66 14.48 -2.19 2.93
N ARG A 67 13.52 -1.62 2.19
CA ARG A 67 12.11 -1.65 2.59
C ARG A 67 11.51 -3.04 2.38
N ILE A 68 11.87 -3.75 1.32
CA ILE A 68 11.52 -5.16 1.09
C ILE A 68 12.07 -6.03 2.23
N ASP A 69 13.33 -5.87 2.59
CA ASP A 69 13.94 -6.57 3.73
C ASP A 69 13.22 -6.28 5.05
N THR A 70 12.84 -5.02 5.26
CA THR A 70 12.05 -4.62 6.45
C THR A 70 10.67 -5.28 6.45
N PHE A 71 10.02 -5.34 5.30
CA PHE A 71 8.72 -6.00 5.14
C PHE A 71 8.81 -7.48 5.51
N LYS A 72 9.80 -8.20 4.95
CA LYS A 72 10.04 -9.62 5.24
C LYS A 72 10.31 -9.86 6.72
N LYS A 73 11.23 -9.07 7.33
CA LYS A 73 11.53 -9.16 8.78
C LYS A 73 10.32 -8.90 9.66
N LEU A 74 9.43 -8.00 9.27
CA LEU A 74 8.21 -7.74 10.00
C LEU A 74 7.23 -8.92 9.84
N ALA A 75 7.04 -9.40 8.61
CA ALA A 75 6.19 -10.56 8.33
C ALA A 75 6.64 -11.83 9.09
N ASP A 76 7.96 -12.06 9.16
CA ASP A 76 8.54 -13.19 9.91
C ASP A 76 8.22 -13.11 11.42
N LYS A 77 8.11 -11.89 11.95
CA LYS A 77 7.81 -11.67 13.39
C LYS A 77 6.31 -11.77 13.72
N ILE A 78 5.44 -11.28 12.85
CA ILE A 78 4.01 -11.13 13.18
C ILE A 78 3.08 -12.02 12.36
N GLY A 79 3.62 -12.71 11.36
CA GLY A 79 2.87 -13.54 10.41
C GLY A 79 2.38 -12.76 9.18
N ARG A 80 2.37 -13.43 8.03
CA ARG A 80 1.95 -12.86 6.73
C ARG A 80 0.51 -12.35 6.72
N GLU A 81 -0.36 -12.95 7.54
CA GLU A 81 -1.79 -12.61 7.61
C GLU A 81 -2.03 -11.22 8.25
N LYS A 82 -1.04 -10.72 9.00
CA LYS A 82 -1.06 -9.36 9.56
C LYS A 82 -0.35 -8.35 8.69
N MET A 83 0.06 -8.75 7.49
CA MET A 83 0.78 -7.89 6.54
C MET A 83 -0.08 -7.64 5.30
N ILE A 84 -0.40 -6.37 5.05
CA ILE A 84 -1.03 -5.92 3.82
C ILE A 84 -0.01 -5.07 3.06
N TRP A 85 0.36 -5.50 1.87
CA TRP A 85 1.14 -4.70 0.96
C TRP A 85 0.24 -3.67 0.28
N ARG A 86 0.56 -2.38 0.40
CA ARG A 86 -0.09 -1.30 -0.34
C ARG A 86 0.81 -0.84 -1.47
N TYR A 87 0.38 -1.06 -2.69
CA TYR A 87 0.97 -0.48 -3.89
C TYR A 87 0.16 0.77 -4.25
N ASP A 88 0.44 1.88 -3.52
CA ASP A 88 -0.42 3.06 -3.45
C ASP A 88 0.38 4.29 -2.97
N PRO A 89 0.28 5.45 -3.68
CA PRO A 89 -0.43 5.62 -4.92
C PRO A 89 0.37 5.14 -6.14
N ILE A 90 -0.33 4.65 -7.16
CA ILE A 90 0.20 4.45 -8.51
C ILE A 90 0.08 5.79 -9.24
N LEU A 91 1.19 6.31 -9.74
CA LEU A 91 1.26 7.56 -10.49
C LEU A 91 2.12 7.37 -11.74
N THR A 92 1.83 8.10 -12.80
CA THR A 92 2.59 8.01 -14.05
C THR A 92 3.23 9.34 -14.44
N ASN A 93 4.41 9.24 -15.02
CA ASN A 93 5.14 10.30 -15.71
C ASN A 93 6.11 9.65 -16.73
N GLU A 94 7.05 10.43 -17.29
CA GLU A 94 8.02 9.89 -18.25
C GLU A 94 8.91 8.78 -17.65
N GLU A 95 9.27 8.87 -16.36
CA GLU A 95 10.12 7.89 -15.67
C GLU A 95 9.30 6.67 -15.18
N TYR A 96 8.12 6.93 -14.64
CA TYR A 96 7.23 5.92 -14.04
C TYR A 96 6.03 5.65 -14.95
N ASN A 97 6.26 5.04 -16.10
CA ASN A 97 5.22 4.69 -17.08
C ASN A 97 4.58 3.32 -16.77
N VAL A 98 3.62 2.91 -17.60
CA VAL A 98 2.90 1.63 -17.45
C VAL A 98 3.86 0.44 -17.39
N SER A 99 4.82 0.37 -18.33
CA SER A 99 5.80 -0.72 -18.38
C SER A 99 6.67 -0.79 -17.11
N PHE A 100 7.12 0.37 -16.62
CA PHE A 100 7.84 0.46 -15.35
C PHE A 100 7.03 -0.14 -14.19
N HIS A 101 5.73 0.20 -14.11
CA HIS A 101 4.88 -0.32 -13.04
C HIS A 101 4.64 -1.82 -13.17
N GLN A 102 4.50 -2.35 -14.38
CA GLN A 102 4.33 -3.78 -14.62
C GLN A 102 5.55 -4.57 -14.13
N GLU A 103 6.76 -4.12 -14.50
CA GLU A 103 8.02 -4.76 -14.08
C GLU A 103 8.26 -4.65 -12.57
N ALA A 104 8.08 -3.44 -12.02
CA ALA A 104 8.30 -3.19 -10.61
C ALA A 104 7.31 -3.96 -9.72
N PHE A 105 6.04 -4.02 -10.12
CA PHE A 105 5.01 -4.77 -9.41
C PHE A 105 5.34 -6.27 -9.40
N ALA A 106 5.70 -6.83 -10.56
CA ALA A 106 6.07 -8.24 -10.67
C ALA A 106 7.27 -8.59 -9.79
N ARG A 107 8.30 -7.73 -9.78
CA ARG A 107 9.47 -7.90 -8.90
C ARG A 107 9.07 -7.89 -7.42
N ILE A 108 8.32 -6.88 -6.97
CA ILE A 108 7.92 -6.76 -5.58
C ILE A 108 7.01 -7.92 -5.16
N ALA A 109 6.04 -8.30 -6.00
CA ALA A 109 5.15 -9.43 -5.74
C ALA A 109 5.95 -10.74 -5.55
N HIS A 110 6.97 -10.98 -6.40
CA HIS A 110 7.86 -12.13 -6.25
C HIS A 110 8.59 -12.12 -4.90
N GLU A 111 9.11 -10.97 -4.49
CA GLU A 111 9.82 -10.82 -3.21
C GLU A 111 8.91 -11.01 -1.99
N LEU A 112 7.63 -10.63 -2.09
CA LEU A 112 6.68 -10.63 -0.99
C LEU A 112 5.73 -11.85 -0.98
N LYS A 113 5.82 -12.76 -1.93
CA LYS A 113 4.88 -13.88 -2.13
C LYS A 113 4.59 -14.72 -0.88
N ASP A 114 5.59 -14.88 -0.01
CA ASP A 114 5.49 -15.66 1.23
C ASP A 114 5.29 -14.79 2.49
N HIS A 115 5.27 -13.44 2.32
CA HIS A 115 5.31 -12.48 3.43
C HIS A 115 4.07 -11.59 3.52
N THR A 116 3.13 -11.70 2.59
CA THR A 116 1.85 -10.99 2.63
C THR A 116 0.72 -11.89 2.16
N SER A 117 -0.47 -11.68 2.69
CA SER A 117 -1.70 -12.35 2.24
C SER A 117 -2.53 -11.48 1.31
N LYS A 118 -2.23 -10.18 1.25
CA LYS A 118 -3.05 -9.21 0.51
C LYS A 118 -2.22 -8.08 -0.09
N CYS A 119 -2.54 -7.71 -1.32
CA CYS A 119 -2.08 -6.49 -1.97
C CYS A 119 -3.25 -5.54 -2.23
N MET A 120 -3.10 -4.28 -1.81
CA MET A 120 -4.06 -3.20 -2.04
C MET A 120 -3.50 -2.23 -3.08
N LEU A 121 -4.20 -2.07 -4.21
CA LEU A 121 -3.87 -1.08 -5.23
C LEU A 121 -4.56 0.25 -4.96
N GLY A 122 -3.85 1.36 -5.21
CA GLY A 122 -4.44 2.68 -5.21
C GLY A 122 -3.83 3.54 -6.31
N PHE A 123 -4.66 4.10 -7.18
CA PHE A 123 -4.23 5.06 -8.20
C PHE A 123 -4.31 6.48 -7.64
N ILE A 124 -3.41 7.35 -8.12
CA ILE A 124 -3.41 8.74 -7.66
C ILE A 124 -4.66 9.45 -8.12
N ASP A 125 -5.31 10.13 -7.17
CA ASP A 125 -6.40 11.05 -7.46
C ASP A 125 -5.88 12.48 -7.49
N HIS A 126 -6.24 13.24 -8.52
CA HIS A 126 -5.81 14.64 -8.69
C HIS A 126 -6.67 15.60 -7.85
N TYR A 127 -6.63 15.44 -6.52
CA TYR A 127 -7.32 16.38 -5.63
C TYR A 127 -6.71 17.79 -5.72
N PRO A 128 -7.51 18.86 -5.65
CA PRO A 128 -7.01 20.24 -5.72
C PRO A 128 -5.92 20.55 -4.70
N HIS A 129 -6.00 19.98 -3.51
CA HIS A 129 -5.04 20.25 -2.42
C HIS A 129 -3.65 19.62 -2.61
N ILE A 130 -3.50 18.59 -3.46
CA ILE A 130 -2.20 17.97 -3.74
C ILE A 130 -1.55 18.50 -5.01
N ARG A 131 -2.26 19.30 -5.82
CA ARG A 131 -1.79 19.78 -7.12
C ARG A 131 -0.41 20.42 -7.03
N ASN A 132 -0.21 21.31 -6.07
CA ASN A 132 1.08 22.01 -5.90
C ASN A 132 2.21 21.04 -5.48
N SER A 133 1.89 19.99 -4.76
CA SER A 133 2.88 19.01 -4.29
C SER A 133 3.31 18.05 -5.39
N ILE A 134 2.44 17.77 -6.36
CA ILE A 134 2.75 16.82 -7.46
C ILE A 134 3.26 17.52 -8.72
N GLN A 135 3.03 18.84 -8.86
CA GLN A 135 3.47 19.63 -10.01
C GLN A 135 4.96 19.48 -10.35
N PRO A 136 5.91 19.48 -9.39
CA PRO A 136 7.34 19.34 -9.69
C PRO A 136 7.72 17.99 -10.31
N PHE A 137 6.86 16.98 -10.23
CA PHE A 137 7.13 15.63 -10.69
C PHE A 137 6.50 15.31 -12.05
N ASN A 138 5.84 16.29 -12.69
CA ASN A 138 5.16 16.11 -13.99
C ASN A 138 4.26 14.88 -14.03
N ILE A 139 3.45 14.70 -12.98
CA ILE A 139 2.56 13.55 -12.88
C ILE A 139 1.40 13.72 -13.86
N ASN A 140 1.24 12.75 -14.75
CA ASN A 140 0.19 12.71 -15.74
C ASN A 140 -1.13 12.21 -15.13
N PRO A 141 -2.28 12.74 -15.56
CA PRO A 141 -3.56 12.08 -15.32
C PRO A 141 -3.54 10.70 -15.99
N LEU A 142 -3.88 9.67 -15.22
CA LEU A 142 -4.01 8.31 -15.75
C LEU A 142 -5.25 8.21 -16.65
N THR A 143 -5.07 7.62 -17.82
CA THR A 143 -6.20 7.27 -18.67
C THR A 143 -6.86 5.98 -18.18
N LYS A 144 -8.09 5.75 -18.61
CA LYS A 144 -8.81 4.52 -18.27
C LYS A 144 -8.09 3.29 -18.84
N GLU A 145 -7.59 3.41 -20.05
CA GLU A 145 -6.85 2.36 -20.75
C GLU A 145 -5.56 1.98 -20.01
N GLU A 146 -4.78 2.97 -19.53
CA GLU A 146 -3.57 2.72 -18.75
C GLU A 146 -3.87 2.00 -17.42
N ILE A 147 -4.96 2.39 -16.76
CA ILE A 147 -5.39 1.74 -15.51
C ILE A 147 -5.81 0.30 -15.77
N GLU A 148 -6.61 0.05 -16.81
CA GLU A 148 -7.05 -1.29 -17.19
C GLU A 148 -5.86 -2.18 -17.58
N GLU A 149 -4.92 -1.65 -18.36
CA GLU A 149 -3.70 -2.38 -18.75
C GLU A 149 -2.87 -2.79 -17.53
N MET A 150 -2.61 -1.86 -16.62
CA MET A 150 -1.88 -2.15 -15.37
C MET A 150 -2.65 -3.15 -14.50
N ALA A 151 -3.95 -2.98 -14.33
CA ALA A 151 -4.77 -3.86 -13.51
C ALA A 151 -4.76 -5.30 -14.02
N VAL A 152 -4.91 -5.49 -15.34
CA VAL A 152 -4.83 -6.81 -15.97
C VAL A 152 -3.43 -7.43 -15.78
N SER A 153 -2.37 -6.65 -15.93
CA SER A 153 -1.00 -7.11 -15.73
C SER A 153 -0.74 -7.50 -14.27
N PHE A 154 -1.18 -6.69 -13.31
CA PHE A 154 -1.04 -6.96 -11.88
C PHE A 154 -1.82 -8.20 -11.47
N LYS A 155 -3.05 -8.36 -11.98
CA LYS A 155 -3.84 -9.57 -11.74
C LYS A 155 -3.12 -10.83 -12.24
N LYS A 156 -2.63 -10.82 -13.48
CA LYS A 156 -1.83 -11.93 -14.04
C LYS A 156 -0.60 -12.26 -13.19
N THR A 157 0.07 -11.23 -12.66
CA THR A 157 1.22 -11.41 -11.78
C THR A 157 0.82 -12.09 -10.46
N ILE A 158 -0.27 -11.62 -9.83
CA ILE A 158 -0.75 -12.17 -8.56
C ILE A 158 -1.29 -13.59 -8.73
N ASP A 159 -1.89 -13.93 -9.86
CA ASP A 159 -2.38 -15.29 -10.14
C ASP A 159 -1.28 -16.36 -10.12
N ILE A 160 -0.01 -15.96 -10.29
CA ILE A 160 1.15 -16.85 -10.10
C ILE A 160 1.36 -17.16 -8.60
N TYR A 161 0.85 -16.32 -7.70
CA TYR A 161 1.03 -16.42 -6.24
C TYR A 161 -0.31 -16.54 -5.52
N PRO A 162 -0.96 -17.73 -5.52
CA PRO A 162 -2.33 -17.91 -5.03
C PRO A 162 -2.53 -17.59 -3.54
N GLY A 163 -1.42 -17.38 -2.81
CA GLY A 163 -1.46 -16.92 -1.42
C GLY A 163 -1.65 -15.42 -1.23
N ILE A 164 -1.72 -14.62 -2.31
CA ILE A 164 -1.91 -13.16 -2.24
C ILE A 164 -3.25 -12.81 -2.87
N GLN A 165 -4.13 -12.18 -2.11
CA GLN A 165 -5.35 -11.58 -2.63
C GLN A 165 -5.06 -10.18 -3.17
N LEU A 166 -5.52 -9.86 -4.39
CA LEU A 166 -5.47 -8.51 -4.94
C LEU A 166 -6.78 -7.78 -4.67
N ASP A 167 -6.69 -6.55 -4.18
CA ASP A 167 -7.85 -5.70 -3.92
C ASP A 167 -7.54 -4.24 -4.29
N THR A 168 -8.55 -3.38 -4.31
CA THR A 168 -8.42 -1.96 -4.62
C THR A 168 -8.87 -1.08 -3.47
N CYS A 169 -8.22 0.07 -3.29
CA CYS A 169 -8.69 1.09 -2.36
C CYS A 169 -10.00 1.70 -2.89
N THR A 170 -11.01 1.85 -2.03
CA THR A 170 -12.37 2.32 -2.37
C THR A 170 -12.43 3.74 -2.96
N ALA A 171 -11.36 4.52 -2.88
CA ALA A 171 -11.27 5.83 -3.52
C ALA A 171 -11.26 5.73 -5.06
N VAL A 172 -10.99 4.55 -5.60
CA VAL A 172 -11.02 4.30 -7.04
C VAL A 172 -12.38 3.71 -7.39
N SER A 173 -13.30 4.51 -7.93
CA SER A 173 -14.62 4.06 -8.40
C SER A 173 -14.53 3.23 -9.69
N TYR A 174 -13.54 2.34 -9.77
CA TYR A 174 -13.37 1.44 -10.92
C TYR A 174 -14.09 0.12 -10.66
N THR A 175 -15.39 0.13 -10.88
CA THR A 175 -16.27 -1.05 -10.88
C THR A 175 -15.81 -2.15 -11.84
N HIS A 176 -14.91 -1.86 -12.76
CA HIS A 176 -14.43 -2.81 -13.76
C HIS A 176 -13.43 -3.84 -13.23
N LEU A 177 -12.68 -3.55 -12.15
CA LEU A 177 -11.81 -4.56 -11.54
C LEU A 177 -12.59 -5.66 -10.81
N ARG A 178 -13.81 -5.34 -10.32
CA ARG A 178 -14.72 -6.33 -9.72
C ARG A 178 -15.49 -7.16 -10.77
N ALA A 179 -15.66 -6.64 -12.00
CA ALA A 179 -16.38 -7.36 -13.05
C ALA A 179 -15.66 -8.62 -13.56
N HIS A 180 -14.35 -8.74 -13.34
CA HIS A 180 -13.60 -9.95 -13.66
C HIS A 180 -13.69 -11.05 -12.58
N GLU A 181 -14.11 -10.74 -11.36
CA GLU A 181 -14.36 -11.75 -10.32
C GLU A 181 -15.65 -12.54 -10.55
N THR A 182 -16.61 -11.97 -11.29
CA THR A 182 -17.91 -12.62 -11.58
C THR A 182 -17.92 -13.50 -12.82
N LEU A 183 -16.84 -13.55 -13.60
CA LEU A 183 -16.74 -14.39 -14.80
C LEU A 183 -16.10 -15.77 -14.55
N SER A 184 -15.66 -16.06 -13.33
CA SER A 184 -15.16 -17.38 -12.95
C SER A 184 -16.22 -18.31 -12.34
N ASP A 185 -17.45 -17.83 -12.16
CA ASP A 185 -18.57 -18.58 -11.56
C ASP A 185 -19.69 -18.94 -12.56
N LEU A 186 -19.37 -18.97 -13.88
CA LEU A 186 -20.30 -19.48 -14.92
C LEU A 186 -19.69 -20.65 -15.68
#